data_3cbefaf333e688e534004fe8652f9346
#
_entry.id   3cbefaf333e688e534004fe8652f9346
#
_cell.length_a   1.000
_cell.length_b   1.000
_cell.length_c   1.000
_cell.angle_alpha   90.00
_cell.angle_beta   90.00
_cell.angle_gamma   90.00
#
_symmetry.space_group_name_H-M   'P 1'
#
loop_
_entity.id
_entity.type
_entity.pdbx_description
1 polymer ?
#
loop_
_entity_poly.entity_id
_entity_poly.type
_entity_poly.pdbx_seq_one_letter_code
_entity_poly.pdbx_strand_id
1 'polypeptide(L)'
;MKTAKEYKDSLRDRKIKVYLKGELLDPKTLIDHPFVRGHVNSAAMTYALAGMKECEELMTATSHLTGKKINRFTHIHQSTEDLVKKVKMLRMISQKTGTCYQRCVGFDAMNATYSVTYEIDQAMGTNYHERFKKYLEYVQENDLMIAGAMTDVKGDRSLRPGQQKDPDLFVHVVEKRDDGIVIRGAKAHMTGMVNSHEMLIMPTMGMKEDEAEYAVCCAIPVDAEGVLHIFGRQTNDDRKCEGDVDQGNAQYGIVGGECLTVLENVFVPWDRVFMCGETAFSGLLVERFACYHRANYGGCKSGVSDVVIGAAALMRPSKSVQDMELKSLKKKYKDKKFA
;
A
#
# COMPACT_ATOMS: atom_id res chain seq x y z
N MET A 1 15.85 5.94 12.20
CA MET A 1 14.56 5.27 11.98
C MET A 1 13.62 5.65 13.11
N LYS A 2 12.34 5.89 12.80
CA LYS A 2 11.31 6.20 13.79
C LYS A 2 10.97 4.98 14.67
N THR A 3 10.64 5.23 15.93
CA THR A 3 9.92 4.29 16.79
C THR A 3 8.44 4.23 16.39
N ALA A 4 7.71 3.20 16.86
CA ALA A 4 6.27 3.11 16.65
C ALA A 4 5.52 4.32 17.24
N LYS A 5 6.02 4.90 18.36
CA LYS A 5 5.43 6.10 18.95
C LYS A 5 5.66 7.33 18.07
N GLU A 6 6.89 7.58 17.66
CA GLU A 6 7.23 8.71 16.76
C GLU A 6 6.48 8.63 15.43
N TYR A 7 6.29 7.42 14.89
CA TYR A 7 5.45 7.24 13.71
C TYR A 7 4.00 7.66 13.97
N LYS A 8 3.38 7.19 15.06
CA LYS A 8 2.00 7.58 15.40
C LYS A 8 1.87 9.08 15.67
N ASP A 9 2.83 9.65 16.40
CA ASP A 9 2.83 11.09 16.69
C ASP A 9 2.92 11.90 15.37
N SER A 10 3.78 11.52 14.45
CA SER A 10 3.90 12.19 13.14
C SER A 10 2.65 12.11 12.26
N LEU A 11 1.77 11.14 12.50
CA LEU A 11 0.48 11.08 11.81
C LEU A 11 -0.55 12.12 12.33
N ARG A 12 -0.41 12.58 13.58
CA ARG A 12 -1.31 13.57 14.20
C ARG A 12 -1.06 14.99 13.70
N ASP A 13 0.14 15.26 13.17
CA ASP A 13 0.52 16.58 12.69
C ASP A 13 -0.04 16.89 11.29
N ARG A 14 -0.58 15.88 10.60
CA ARG A 14 -1.13 16.01 9.24
C ARG A 14 -2.48 16.73 9.26
N LYS A 15 -2.72 17.52 8.21
CA LYS A 15 -4.01 18.19 7.96
C LYS A 15 -4.93 17.37 7.05
N ILE A 16 -4.83 16.06 7.13
CA ILE A 16 -5.54 15.12 6.26
C ILE A 16 -7.06 15.26 6.38
N LYS A 17 -7.74 15.29 5.24
CA LYS A 17 -9.21 15.33 5.15
C LYS A 17 -9.76 13.94 4.89
N VAL A 18 -10.39 13.33 5.89
CA VAL A 18 -10.96 11.98 5.79
C VAL A 18 -12.44 12.00 6.11
N TYR A 19 -13.25 11.57 5.16
CA TYR A 19 -14.68 11.35 5.36
C TYR A 19 -14.96 9.90 5.70
N LEU A 20 -15.74 9.66 6.73
CA LEU A 20 -16.26 8.36 7.11
C LEU A 20 -17.77 8.43 7.27
N LYS A 21 -18.53 7.65 6.48
CA LYS A 21 -20.01 7.64 6.50
C LYS A 21 -20.62 9.05 6.31
N GLY A 22 -19.97 9.90 5.53
CA GLY A 22 -20.42 11.28 5.25
C GLY A 22 -19.93 12.33 6.25
N GLU A 23 -19.29 11.93 7.34
CA GLU A 23 -18.75 12.85 8.35
C GLU A 23 -17.26 13.09 8.15
N LEU A 24 -16.83 14.33 8.22
CA LEU A 24 -15.42 14.70 8.21
C LEU A 24 -14.81 14.45 9.59
N LEU A 25 -13.81 13.57 9.65
CA LEU A 25 -13.13 13.24 10.90
C LEU A 25 -12.10 14.31 11.28
N ASP A 26 -11.94 14.56 12.58
CA ASP A 26 -10.88 15.42 13.10
C ASP A 26 -9.50 14.77 12.89
N PRO A 27 -8.59 15.41 12.13
CA PRO A 27 -7.26 14.87 11.87
C PRO A 27 -6.46 14.52 13.13
N LYS A 28 -6.63 15.29 14.22
CA LYS A 28 -5.88 15.10 15.47
C LYS A 28 -6.24 13.80 16.19
N THR A 29 -7.50 13.38 16.07
CA THR A 29 -8.04 12.18 16.71
C THR A 29 -8.23 11.01 15.74
N LEU A 30 -8.02 11.22 14.44
CA LEU A 30 -8.23 10.25 13.37
C LEU A 30 -7.59 8.89 13.67
N ILE A 31 -6.33 8.88 14.12
CA ILE A 31 -5.60 7.63 14.34
C ILE A 31 -6.12 6.82 15.55
N ASP A 32 -6.90 7.43 16.42
CA ASP A 32 -7.53 6.79 17.59
C ASP A 32 -8.95 6.34 17.29
N HIS A 33 -9.52 6.77 16.16
CA HIS A 33 -10.87 6.39 15.75
C HIS A 33 -11.00 4.85 15.69
N PRO A 34 -12.06 4.23 16.23
CA PRO A 34 -12.21 2.76 16.32
C PRO A 34 -11.99 2.04 14.98
N PHE A 35 -12.38 2.60 13.85
CA PHE A 35 -12.21 2.00 12.53
C PHE A 35 -10.82 2.19 11.93
N VAL A 36 -10.04 3.15 12.41
CA VAL A 36 -8.72 3.51 11.90
C VAL A 36 -7.60 2.95 12.78
N ARG A 37 -7.78 2.98 14.09
CA ARG A 37 -6.77 2.61 15.09
C ARG A 37 -6.08 1.27 14.84
N GLY A 38 -6.86 0.24 14.48
CA GLY A 38 -6.30 -1.08 14.20
C GLY A 38 -5.32 -1.09 13.03
N HIS A 39 -5.62 -0.33 11.98
CA HIS A 39 -4.77 -0.19 10.80
C HIS A 39 -3.49 0.58 11.12
N VAL A 40 -3.60 1.66 11.89
CA VAL A 40 -2.43 2.43 12.38
C VAL A 40 -1.54 1.56 13.27
N ASN A 41 -2.12 0.74 14.15
CA ASN A 41 -1.36 -0.17 14.99
C ASN A 41 -0.60 -1.23 14.19
N SER A 42 -1.20 -1.80 13.15
CA SER A 42 -0.53 -2.78 12.29
C SER A 42 0.64 -2.17 11.51
N ALA A 43 0.49 -0.94 11.02
CA ALA A 43 1.58 -0.20 10.40
C ALA A 43 2.68 0.17 11.43
N ALA A 44 2.29 0.63 12.63
CA ALA A 44 3.21 0.95 13.72
C ALA A 44 4.05 -0.25 14.17
N MET A 45 3.51 -1.49 14.09
CA MET A 45 4.27 -2.71 14.37
C MET A 45 5.49 -2.83 13.46
N THR A 46 5.43 -2.38 12.20
CA THR A 46 6.58 -2.42 11.28
C THR A 46 7.74 -1.54 11.76
N TYR A 47 7.45 -0.45 12.47
CA TYR A 47 8.44 0.43 13.09
C TYR A 47 8.98 -0.16 14.39
N ALA A 48 8.10 -0.73 15.21
CA ALA A 48 8.51 -1.41 16.45
C ALA A 48 9.49 -2.55 16.15
N LEU A 49 9.16 -3.41 15.18
CA LEU A 49 10.02 -4.54 14.79
C LEU A 49 11.37 -4.09 14.22
N ALA A 50 11.43 -2.96 13.52
CA ALA A 50 12.69 -2.42 13.01
C ALA A 50 13.66 -1.96 14.12
N GLY A 51 13.14 -1.68 15.31
CA GLY A 51 13.93 -1.35 16.51
C GLY A 51 14.34 -2.57 17.35
N MET A 52 13.85 -3.77 17.05
CA MET A 52 14.15 -4.99 17.78
C MET A 52 15.39 -5.68 17.22
N LYS A 53 16.36 -6.00 18.07
CA LYS A 53 17.63 -6.63 17.67
C LYS A 53 17.43 -7.96 16.93
N GLU A 54 16.50 -8.77 17.38
CA GLU A 54 16.17 -10.07 16.77
C GLU A 54 15.48 -9.96 15.40
N CYS A 55 14.93 -8.81 15.06
CA CYS A 55 14.26 -8.54 13.78
C CYS A 55 15.13 -7.70 12.82
N GLU A 56 16.26 -7.18 13.30
CA GLU A 56 17.09 -6.21 12.59
C GLU A 56 17.47 -6.66 11.18
N GLU A 57 17.92 -7.89 11.02
CA GLU A 57 18.36 -8.42 9.73
C GLU A 57 17.25 -8.36 8.66
N LEU A 58 16.00 -8.64 9.04
CA LEU A 58 14.87 -8.62 8.14
C LEU A 58 14.26 -7.22 7.98
N MET A 59 14.20 -6.45 9.08
CA MET A 59 13.48 -5.18 9.10
C MET A 59 14.30 -3.99 8.66
N THR A 60 15.62 -4.12 8.57
CA THR A 60 16.51 -3.02 8.17
C THR A 60 17.34 -3.37 6.92
N ALA A 61 17.86 -2.35 6.26
CA ALA A 61 18.79 -2.46 5.14
C ALA A 61 19.76 -1.28 5.18
N THR A 62 20.84 -1.35 4.39
CA THR A 62 21.72 -0.21 4.13
C THR A 62 21.27 0.47 2.85
N SER A 63 21.05 1.77 2.91
CA SER A 63 20.73 2.57 1.71
C SER A 63 21.91 2.58 0.74
N HIS A 64 21.66 2.23 -0.51
CA HIS A 64 22.67 2.35 -1.57
C HIS A 64 22.94 3.80 -1.98
N LEU A 65 22.04 4.75 -1.62
CA LEU A 65 22.20 6.18 -1.91
C LEU A 65 23.05 6.87 -0.85
N THR A 66 22.82 6.58 0.43
CA THR A 66 23.42 7.33 1.55
C THR A 66 24.40 6.52 2.40
N GLY A 67 24.47 5.20 2.24
CA GLY A 67 25.23 4.30 3.11
C GLY A 67 24.66 4.16 4.53
N LYS A 68 23.57 4.84 4.85
CA LYS A 68 22.96 4.81 6.20
C LYS A 68 22.07 3.58 6.37
N LYS A 69 21.94 3.12 7.61
CA LYS A 69 20.94 2.12 8.00
C LYS A 69 19.54 2.71 7.94
N ILE A 70 18.63 2.04 7.23
CA ILE A 70 17.27 2.47 6.98
C ILE A 70 16.27 1.34 7.29
N ASN A 71 15.00 1.70 7.43
CA ASN A 71 13.90 0.74 7.46
C ASN A 71 13.79 0.06 6.09
N ARG A 72 13.70 -1.30 6.06
CA ARG A 72 13.63 -2.04 4.79
C ARG A 72 12.45 -1.65 3.91
N PHE A 73 11.37 -1.16 4.46
CA PHE A 73 10.24 -0.65 3.65
C PHE A 73 10.56 0.59 2.80
N THR A 74 11.73 1.20 2.97
CA THR A 74 12.20 2.32 2.14
C THR A 74 13.43 1.95 1.29
N HIS A 75 13.81 0.65 1.30
CA HIS A 75 14.97 0.14 0.56
C HIS A 75 14.61 -0.15 -0.90
N ILE A 76 15.53 0.15 -1.81
CA ILE A 76 15.47 -0.32 -3.20
C ILE A 76 16.29 -1.60 -3.32
N HIS A 77 15.67 -2.67 -3.80
CA HIS A 77 16.32 -3.97 -3.94
C HIS A 77 17.56 -3.90 -4.83
N GLN A 78 18.69 -4.35 -4.32
CA GLN A 78 19.97 -4.39 -5.03
C GLN A 78 20.38 -5.81 -5.40
N SER A 79 19.69 -6.82 -4.85
CA SER A 79 20.06 -8.23 -5.04
C SER A 79 18.86 -9.15 -4.88
N THR A 80 19.01 -10.40 -5.34
CA THR A 80 18.05 -11.48 -5.08
C THR A 80 17.87 -11.73 -3.58
N GLU A 81 18.91 -11.53 -2.78
CA GLU A 81 18.84 -11.71 -1.33
C GLU A 81 17.88 -10.67 -0.69
N ASP A 82 17.85 -9.44 -1.19
CA ASP A 82 16.88 -8.44 -0.74
C ASP A 82 15.44 -8.89 -0.99
N LEU A 83 15.16 -9.52 -2.12
CA LEU A 83 13.83 -10.07 -2.41
C LEU A 83 13.48 -11.23 -1.47
N VAL A 84 14.43 -12.10 -1.16
CA VAL A 84 14.25 -13.19 -0.20
C VAL A 84 14.01 -12.64 1.20
N LYS A 85 14.80 -11.66 1.65
CA LYS A 85 14.62 -10.97 2.93
C LYS A 85 13.26 -10.25 3.00
N LYS A 86 12.85 -9.62 1.91
CA LYS A 86 11.50 -9.02 1.80
C LYS A 86 10.40 -10.04 2.10
N VAL A 87 10.38 -11.18 1.41
CA VAL A 87 9.35 -12.20 1.59
C VAL A 87 9.35 -12.74 3.02
N LYS A 88 10.53 -13.03 3.59
CA LYS A 88 10.67 -13.45 5.00
C LYS A 88 10.18 -12.40 5.99
N MET A 89 10.53 -11.12 5.77
CA MET A 89 10.06 -9.98 6.56
C MET A 89 8.54 -9.90 6.56
N LEU A 90 7.92 -9.95 5.39
CA LEU A 90 6.47 -9.83 5.23
C LEU A 90 5.74 -10.99 5.93
N ARG A 91 6.27 -12.22 5.84
CA ARG A 91 5.71 -13.38 6.55
C ARG A 91 5.79 -13.20 8.07
N MET A 92 6.94 -12.78 8.58
CA MET A 92 7.15 -12.54 10.01
C MET A 92 6.20 -11.46 10.55
N ILE A 93 6.04 -10.34 9.84
CA ILE A 93 5.12 -9.26 10.27
C ILE A 93 3.68 -9.79 10.30
N SER A 94 3.25 -10.50 9.27
CA SER A 94 1.89 -11.04 9.17
C SER A 94 1.61 -12.10 10.24
N GLN A 95 2.59 -12.92 10.62
CA GLN A 95 2.47 -13.84 11.78
C GLN A 95 2.27 -13.08 13.10
N LYS A 96 2.92 -11.93 13.26
CA LYS A 96 2.82 -11.13 14.50
C LYS A 96 1.54 -10.29 14.59
N THR A 97 1.01 -9.86 13.46
CA THR A 97 -0.18 -9.00 13.42
C THR A 97 -1.47 -9.74 13.11
N GLY A 98 -1.38 -10.90 12.46
CA GLY A 98 -2.55 -11.64 11.95
C GLY A 98 -3.34 -10.90 10.86
N THR A 99 -2.79 -9.80 10.29
CA THR A 99 -3.50 -8.92 9.36
C THR A 99 -2.56 -8.27 8.34
N CYS A 100 -3.13 -7.40 7.51
CA CYS A 100 -2.38 -6.54 6.59
C CYS A 100 -1.82 -5.31 7.34
N TYR A 101 -0.51 -5.11 7.27
CA TYR A 101 0.21 -3.96 7.84
C TYR A 101 0.30 -2.76 6.89
N GLN A 102 -0.27 -2.86 5.69
CA GLN A 102 -0.56 -1.78 4.72
C GLN A 102 0.64 -0.98 4.20
N ARG A 103 1.86 -1.44 4.40
CA ARG A 103 3.08 -0.70 4.02
C ARG A 103 3.75 -1.23 2.74
N CYS A 104 3.33 -2.41 2.25
CA CYS A 104 3.98 -3.07 1.11
C CYS A 104 3.71 -2.36 -0.23
N VAL A 105 2.55 -1.73 -0.41
CA VAL A 105 2.18 -1.10 -1.69
C VAL A 105 3.13 0.04 -2.06
N GLY A 106 3.41 0.95 -1.12
CA GLY A 106 4.37 2.03 -1.34
C GLY A 106 5.80 1.53 -1.51
N PHE A 107 6.20 0.48 -0.79
CA PHE A 107 7.49 -0.17 -0.97
C PHE A 107 7.69 -0.67 -2.41
N ASP A 108 6.68 -1.36 -2.94
CA ASP A 108 6.73 -1.88 -4.31
C ASP A 108 6.66 -0.78 -5.36
N ALA A 109 5.86 0.24 -5.11
CA ALA A 109 5.76 1.43 -5.96
C ALA A 109 7.10 2.14 -6.09
N MET A 110 7.82 2.34 -4.97
CA MET A 110 9.15 2.95 -5.00
C MET A 110 10.16 2.12 -5.80
N ASN A 111 10.16 0.79 -5.63
CA ASN A 111 11.04 -0.09 -6.38
C ASN A 111 10.74 -0.08 -7.89
N ALA A 112 9.47 -0.07 -8.28
CA ALA A 112 9.06 0.03 -9.67
C ALA A 112 9.45 1.38 -10.28
N THR A 113 9.14 2.48 -9.60
CA THR A 113 9.44 3.83 -10.06
C THR A 113 10.95 4.06 -10.21
N TYR A 114 11.75 3.57 -9.25
CA TYR A 114 13.21 3.69 -9.32
C TYR A 114 13.78 3.11 -10.61
N SER A 115 13.36 1.90 -10.99
CA SER A 115 13.86 1.24 -12.18
C SER A 115 13.33 1.89 -13.47
N VAL A 116 12.05 2.28 -13.49
CA VAL A 116 11.42 2.83 -14.71
C VAL A 116 11.91 4.25 -14.99
N THR A 117 12.09 5.08 -13.99
CA THR A 117 12.65 6.44 -14.19
C THR A 117 14.05 6.40 -14.78
N TYR A 118 14.89 5.43 -14.40
CA TYR A 118 16.20 5.23 -15.03
C TYR A 118 16.07 4.96 -16.53
N GLU A 119 15.16 4.06 -16.91
CA GLU A 119 14.96 3.70 -18.33
C GLU A 119 14.36 4.86 -19.14
N ILE A 120 13.44 5.65 -18.54
CA ILE A 120 12.92 6.86 -19.20
C ILE A 120 14.07 7.84 -19.48
N ASP A 121 14.92 8.13 -18.49
CA ASP A 121 16.03 9.06 -18.65
C ASP A 121 17.01 8.58 -19.72
N GLN A 122 17.33 7.28 -19.78
CA GLN A 122 18.19 6.71 -20.82
C GLN A 122 17.60 6.81 -22.23
N ALA A 123 16.30 6.66 -22.36
CA ALA A 123 15.63 6.67 -23.66
C ALA A 123 15.29 8.08 -24.16
N MET A 124 14.96 8.99 -23.26
CA MET A 124 14.37 10.27 -23.60
C MET A 124 15.17 11.50 -23.15
N GLY A 125 16.28 11.28 -22.42
CA GLY A 125 17.13 12.37 -21.93
C GLY A 125 16.47 13.25 -20.87
N THR A 126 15.51 12.70 -20.14
CA THR A 126 14.84 13.37 -19.01
C THR A 126 15.70 13.34 -17.76
N ASN A 127 15.21 13.85 -16.62
CA ASN A 127 15.92 13.86 -15.34
C ASN A 127 15.03 13.33 -14.20
N TYR A 128 14.15 12.38 -14.50
CA TYR A 128 13.22 11.84 -13.52
C TYR A 128 13.90 10.96 -12.50
N HIS A 129 14.92 10.21 -12.89
CA HIS A 129 15.65 9.32 -11.99
C HIS A 129 16.39 10.08 -10.88
N GLU A 130 17.04 11.19 -11.23
CA GLU A 130 17.71 12.05 -10.23
C GLU A 130 16.71 12.71 -9.29
N ARG A 131 15.56 13.15 -9.80
CA ARG A 131 14.45 13.65 -8.97
C ARG A 131 13.96 12.56 -8.01
N PHE A 132 13.79 11.34 -8.51
CA PHE A 132 13.31 10.23 -7.70
C PHE A 132 14.33 9.80 -6.64
N LYS A 133 15.62 9.80 -6.93
CA LYS A 133 16.68 9.55 -5.93
C LYS A 133 16.63 10.56 -4.78
N LYS A 134 16.50 11.85 -5.07
CA LYS A 134 16.34 12.89 -4.04
C LYS A 134 15.09 12.69 -3.20
N TYR A 135 13.97 12.34 -3.85
CA TYR A 135 12.74 12.00 -3.15
C TYR A 135 12.93 10.77 -2.24
N LEU A 136 13.61 9.74 -2.72
CA LEU A 136 13.89 8.53 -1.96
C LEU A 136 14.80 8.79 -0.75
N GLU A 137 15.82 9.64 -0.89
CA GLU A 137 16.66 10.11 0.23
C GLU A 137 15.80 10.79 1.30
N TYR A 138 14.92 11.72 0.89
CA TYR A 138 13.97 12.36 1.80
C TYR A 138 13.05 11.34 2.53
N VAL A 139 12.52 10.36 1.81
CA VAL A 139 11.69 9.29 2.39
C VAL A 139 12.48 8.47 3.41
N GLN A 140 13.72 8.11 3.09
CA GLN A 140 14.60 7.30 3.94
C GLN A 140 15.05 8.06 5.20
N GLU A 141 15.44 9.33 5.04
CA GLU A 141 15.90 10.17 6.16
C GLU A 141 14.79 10.44 7.17
N ASN A 142 13.56 10.60 6.68
CA ASN A 142 12.39 10.85 7.52
C ASN A 142 11.64 9.57 7.91
N ASP A 143 12.09 8.39 7.49
CA ASP A 143 11.42 7.08 7.68
C ASP A 143 9.92 7.18 7.45
N LEU A 144 9.53 7.66 6.26
CA LEU A 144 8.13 7.89 5.92
C LEU A 144 7.43 6.60 5.52
N MET A 145 6.15 6.53 5.80
CA MET A 145 5.26 5.55 5.20
C MET A 145 4.65 6.13 3.92
N ILE A 146 4.82 5.41 2.81
CA ILE A 146 4.32 5.79 1.49
C ILE A 146 3.14 4.88 1.14
N ALA A 147 2.04 5.46 0.67
CA ALA A 147 0.97 4.72 0.00
C ALA A 147 1.23 4.63 -1.50
N GLY A 148 0.88 3.52 -2.13
CA GLY A 148 0.92 3.41 -3.59
C GLY A 148 -0.46 3.65 -4.18
N ALA A 149 -0.59 4.66 -5.03
CA ALA A 149 -1.84 5.09 -5.63
C ALA A 149 -1.87 4.75 -7.12
N MET A 150 -2.15 3.47 -7.45
CA MET A 150 -2.17 2.99 -8.83
C MET A 150 -3.59 2.94 -9.40
N THR A 151 -4.52 2.29 -8.71
CA THR A 151 -5.85 1.97 -9.27
C THR A 151 -6.73 3.22 -9.37
N ASP A 152 -7.18 3.56 -10.59
CA ASP A 152 -8.19 4.59 -10.83
C ASP A 152 -9.62 4.06 -10.66
N VAL A 153 -10.62 4.93 -10.58
CA VAL A 153 -12.04 4.56 -10.44
C VAL A 153 -12.55 3.82 -11.67
N LYS A 154 -12.10 4.21 -12.87
CA LYS A 154 -12.27 3.56 -14.18
C LYS A 154 -13.62 3.70 -14.87
N GLY A 155 -14.71 3.97 -14.21
CA GLY A 155 -16.02 4.12 -14.85
C GLY A 155 -16.41 2.92 -15.72
N ASP A 156 -16.73 3.16 -17.00
CA ASP A 156 -17.03 2.12 -17.99
C ASP A 156 -15.72 1.43 -18.43
N ARG A 157 -15.57 0.15 -18.09
CA ARG A 157 -14.37 -0.63 -18.38
C ARG A 157 -14.18 -1.01 -19.85
N SER A 158 -15.20 -0.80 -20.69
CA SER A 158 -15.08 -0.97 -22.15
C SER A 158 -14.41 0.21 -22.83
N LEU A 159 -14.30 1.35 -22.12
CA LEU A 159 -13.75 2.60 -22.62
C LEU A 159 -12.35 2.86 -22.06
N ARG A 160 -11.54 3.55 -22.86
CA ARG A 160 -10.22 4.05 -22.46
C ARG A 160 -10.35 5.33 -21.61
N PRO A 161 -9.29 5.75 -20.88
CA PRO A 161 -9.33 6.96 -20.05
C PRO A 161 -9.87 8.19 -20.76
N GLY A 162 -9.33 8.55 -21.92
CA GLY A 162 -9.78 9.70 -22.71
C GLY A 162 -11.18 9.55 -23.35
N GLN A 163 -11.80 8.39 -23.27
CA GLN A 163 -13.14 8.12 -23.81
C GLN A 163 -14.24 8.11 -22.74
N GLN A 164 -13.86 8.23 -21.46
CA GLN A 164 -14.83 8.25 -20.37
C GLN A 164 -15.69 9.52 -20.46
N LYS A 165 -16.96 9.39 -20.05
CA LYS A 165 -17.87 10.55 -19.97
C LYS A 165 -17.34 11.61 -18.99
N ASP A 166 -16.73 11.17 -17.93
CA ASP A 166 -16.07 11.99 -16.91
C ASP A 166 -14.57 11.68 -16.94
N PRO A 167 -13.70 12.60 -17.40
CA PRO A 167 -12.26 12.41 -17.46
C PRO A 167 -11.63 12.22 -16.08
N ASP A 168 -12.24 12.74 -15.02
CA ASP A 168 -11.74 12.70 -13.65
C ASP A 168 -11.88 11.31 -12.99
N LEU A 169 -12.45 10.33 -13.69
CA LEU A 169 -12.41 8.92 -13.28
C LEU A 169 -11.02 8.30 -13.33
N PHE A 170 -10.10 8.96 -14.04
CA PHE A 170 -8.67 8.64 -14.06
C PHE A 170 -7.85 9.86 -13.66
N VAL A 171 -6.81 9.67 -12.90
CA VAL A 171 -5.91 10.78 -12.56
C VAL A 171 -5.13 11.20 -13.79
N HIS A 172 -5.15 12.49 -14.09
CA HIS A 172 -4.49 13.08 -15.26
C HIS A 172 -3.95 14.48 -14.97
N VAL A 173 -3.06 14.93 -15.84
CA VAL A 173 -2.49 16.27 -15.81
C VAL A 173 -3.47 17.23 -16.51
N VAL A 174 -3.97 18.23 -15.78
CA VAL A 174 -4.88 19.26 -16.30
C VAL A 174 -4.15 20.54 -16.71
N GLU A 175 -2.96 20.77 -16.14
CA GLU A 175 -2.16 21.95 -16.46
C GLU A 175 -0.67 21.64 -16.25
N LYS A 176 0.17 22.16 -17.16
CA LYS A 176 1.64 22.19 -16.99
C LYS A 176 2.06 23.63 -16.79
N ARG A 177 2.86 23.89 -15.75
CA ARG A 177 3.38 25.20 -15.35
C ARG A 177 4.91 25.18 -15.36
N ASP A 178 5.53 26.34 -15.27
CA ASP A 178 6.99 26.44 -15.20
C ASP A 178 7.56 25.77 -13.94
N ASP A 179 6.81 25.80 -12.82
CA ASP A 179 7.19 25.27 -11.50
C ASP A 179 6.67 23.86 -11.19
N GLY A 180 5.77 23.30 -12.03
CA GLY A 180 5.20 21.99 -11.77
C GLY A 180 4.03 21.64 -12.69
N ILE A 181 3.20 20.69 -12.21
CA ILE A 181 1.97 20.26 -12.88
C ILE A 181 0.80 20.38 -11.93
N VAL A 182 -0.41 20.47 -12.49
CA VAL A 182 -1.66 20.32 -11.75
C VAL A 182 -2.32 19.03 -12.16
N ILE A 183 -2.67 18.19 -11.20
CA ILE A 183 -3.36 16.92 -11.43
C ILE A 183 -4.77 16.93 -10.87
N ARG A 184 -5.65 16.16 -11.50
CA ARG A 184 -7.03 15.96 -11.07
C ARG A 184 -7.48 14.53 -11.37
N GLY A 185 -8.49 14.05 -10.63
CA GLY A 185 -9.08 12.74 -10.78
C GLY A 185 -9.26 11.99 -9.48
N ALA A 186 -9.47 10.67 -9.55
CA ALA A 186 -9.69 9.87 -8.36
C ALA A 186 -8.99 8.51 -8.42
N LYS A 187 -8.47 8.08 -7.27
CA LYS A 187 -7.86 6.77 -7.04
C LYS A 187 -8.73 5.92 -6.11
N ALA A 188 -8.96 4.66 -6.48
CA ALA A 188 -9.79 3.72 -5.73
C ALA A 188 -8.94 2.63 -5.07
N HIS A 189 -9.47 2.02 -3.99
CA HIS A 189 -8.82 0.94 -3.24
C HIS A 189 -7.43 1.32 -2.70
N MET A 190 -7.32 2.56 -2.19
CA MET A 190 -6.07 3.09 -1.68
C MET A 190 -5.78 2.56 -0.27
N THR A 191 -5.16 1.39 -0.22
CA THR A 191 -4.79 0.73 1.05
C THR A 191 -3.74 1.53 1.81
N GLY A 192 -3.99 1.78 3.10
CA GLY A 192 -3.04 2.46 3.99
C GLY A 192 -2.95 3.97 3.81
N MET A 193 -3.87 4.60 3.08
CA MET A 193 -3.82 6.04 2.83
C MET A 193 -3.89 6.86 4.13
N VAL A 194 -4.80 6.48 5.04
CA VAL A 194 -4.93 7.16 6.35
C VAL A 194 -3.73 6.95 7.28
N ASN A 195 -2.87 5.99 6.98
CA ASN A 195 -1.68 5.63 7.77
C ASN A 195 -0.39 6.19 7.17
N SER A 196 -0.45 6.77 5.97
CA SER A 196 0.74 7.20 5.22
C SER A 196 1.02 8.69 5.39
N HIS A 197 2.25 9.09 5.14
CA HIS A 197 2.67 10.49 5.09
C HIS A 197 2.50 11.03 3.67
N GLU A 198 2.86 10.21 2.68
CA GLU A 198 2.78 10.58 1.27
C GLU A 198 2.18 9.45 0.45
N MET A 199 1.74 9.78 -0.76
CA MET A 199 1.32 8.81 -1.77
C MET A 199 2.14 8.97 -3.04
N LEU A 200 2.51 7.83 -3.62
CA LEU A 200 3.14 7.74 -4.93
C LEU A 200 2.07 7.37 -5.95
N ILE A 201 1.70 8.33 -6.78
CA ILE A 201 0.69 8.20 -7.83
C ILE A 201 1.33 7.56 -9.05
N MET A 202 0.65 6.58 -9.64
CA MET A 202 1.08 5.84 -10.83
C MET A 202 -0.11 5.62 -11.76
N PRO A 203 0.12 5.46 -13.09
CA PRO A 203 -0.95 5.06 -14.00
C PRO A 203 -1.48 3.66 -13.66
N THR A 204 -2.76 3.40 -13.95
CA THR A 204 -3.41 2.10 -13.68
C THR A 204 -3.19 1.08 -14.81
N MET A 205 -2.79 1.53 -15.98
CA MET A 205 -2.59 0.71 -17.19
C MET A 205 -1.60 1.36 -18.15
N GLY A 206 -1.20 0.64 -19.21
CA GLY A 206 -0.46 1.22 -20.33
C GLY A 206 -1.32 2.23 -21.07
N MET A 207 -0.79 3.46 -21.22
CA MET A 207 -1.43 4.56 -21.94
C MET A 207 -1.00 4.54 -23.40
N LYS A 208 -1.92 4.99 -24.31
CA LYS A 208 -1.64 5.20 -25.72
C LYS A 208 -1.06 6.60 -25.95
N GLU A 209 -0.55 6.86 -27.14
CA GLU A 209 0.04 8.16 -27.49
C GLU A 209 -0.94 9.33 -27.32
N ASP A 210 -2.21 9.12 -27.59
CA ASP A 210 -3.31 10.07 -27.44
C ASP A 210 -3.84 10.20 -26.00
N GLU A 211 -3.18 9.53 -25.03
CA GLU A 211 -3.54 9.52 -23.60
C GLU A 211 -2.38 10.04 -22.72
N ALA A 212 -1.54 10.92 -23.25
CA ALA A 212 -0.33 11.38 -22.60
C ALA A 212 -0.60 12.07 -21.25
N GLU A 213 -1.71 12.76 -21.10
CA GLU A 213 -2.12 13.41 -19.85
C GLU A 213 -2.38 12.43 -18.72
N TYR A 214 -2.72 11.18 -19.01
CA TYR A 214 -2.93 10.10 -18.05
C TYR A 214 -1.65 9.31 -17.71
N ALA A 215 -0.57 9.52 -18.46
CA ALA A 215 0.74 8.92 -18.19
C ALA A 215 1.50 9.77 -17.18
N VAL A 216 1.06 9.74 -15.92
CA VAL A 216 1.63 10.54 -14.82
C VAL A 216 2.08 9.67 -13.66
N CYS A 217 3.33 9.92 -13.19
CA CYS A 217 3.85 9.38 -11.95
C CYS A 217 4.44 10.51 -11.12
N CYS A 218 3.95 10.67 -9.89
CA CYS A 218 4.39 11.74 -9.00
C CYS A 218 4.15 11.38 -7.53
N ALA A 219 4.81 12.10 -6.61
CA ALA A 219 4.60 11.95 -5.17
C ALA A 219 4.03 13.23 -4.56
N ILE A 220 3.02 13.09 -3.71
CA ILE A 220 2.42 14.18 -2.96
C ILE A 220 2.15 13.78 -1.51
N PRO A 221 2.14 14.74 -0.56
CA PRO A 221 1.62 14.49 0.78
C PRO A 221 0.16 14.02 0.73
N VAL A 222 -0.22 13.10 1.61
CA VAL A 222 -1.62 12.64 1.68
C VAL A 222 -2.60 13.73 2.14
N ASP A 223 -2.08 14.80 2.71
CA ASP A 223 -2.81 15.97 3.19
C ASP A 223 -2.55 17.23 2.35
N ALA A 224 -2.06 17.07 1.11
CA ALA A 224 -1.87 18.19 0.18
C ALA A 224 -3.19 18.92 -0.06
N GLU A 225 -3.10 20.21 -0.39
CA GLU A 225 -4.27 20.99 -0.78
C GLU A 225 -4.95 20.36 -2.01
N GLY A 226 -6.29 20.29 -2.00
CA GLY A 226 -7.05 19.61 -3.05
C GLY A 226 -7.19 18.09 -2.87
N VAL A 227 -6.58 17.48 -1.86
CA VAL A 227 -6.71 16.05 -1.58
C VAL A 227 -7.77 15.80 -0.51
N LEU A 228 -8.66 14.86 -0.78
CA LEU A 228 -9.58 14.32 0.22
C LEU A 228 -9.68 12.78 0.10
N HIS A 229 -9.97 12.14 1.21
CA HIS A 229 -10.11 10.70 1.31
C HIS A 229 -11.50 10.33 1.81
N ILE A 230 -12.14 9.38 1.13
CA ILE A 230 -13.38 8.75 1.59
C ILE A 230 -13.01 7.37 2.10
N PHE A 231 -13.05 7.20 3.41
CA PHE A 231 -12.72 5.92 4.06
C PHE A 231 -13.89 4.97 3.88
N GLY A 232 -13.65 3.90 3.14
CA GLY A 232 -14.68 2.94 2.78
C GLY A 232 -15.11 2.06 3.96
N ARG A 233 -16.17 1.28 3.75
CA ARG A 233 -16.58 0.25 4.70
C ARG A 233 -15.49 -0.82 4.82
N GLN A 234 -15.10 -1.13 6.05
CA GLN A 234 -14.02 -2.06 6.36
C GLN A 234 -14.55 -3.33 7.02
N THR A 235 -13.75 -4.39 7.01
CA THR A 235 -14.08 -5.64 7.70
C THR A 235 -14.16 -5.50 9.22
N ASN A 236 -13.57 -4.46 9.78
CA ASN A 236 -13.61 -4.10 11.19
C ASN A 236 -14.50 -2.87 11.46
N ASP A 237 -15.54 -2.69 10.66
CA ASP A 237 -16.55 -1.65 10.82
C ASP A 237 -17.51 -1.94 12.00
N ASP A 238 -18.72 -1.39 11.98
CA ASP A 238 -19.71 -1.55 13.06
C ASP A 238 -20.05 -3.00 13.39
N ARG A 239 -19.89 -3.93 12.45
CA ARG A 239 -20.23 -5.35 12.63
C ARG A 239 -19.50 -5.99 13.79
N LYS A 240 -18.31 -5.52 14.14
CA LYS A 240 -17.60 -5.97 15.33
C LYS A 240 -18.34 -5.70 16.65
N CYS A 241 -19.36 -4.84 16.61
CA CYS A 241 -20.25 -4.56 17.72
C CYS A 241 -21.49 -5.48 17.76
N GLU A 242 -21.69 -6.32 16.74
CA GLU A 242 -22.82 -7.24 16.61
C GLU A 242 -22.63 -8.53 17.42
N GLY A 243 -21.42 -8.79 17.93
CA GLY A 243 -21.10 -9.94 18.77
C GLY A 243 -19.61 -10.26 18.84
N ASP A 244 -19.23 -11.20 19.69
CA ASP A 244 -17.83 -11.54 19.93
C ASP A 244 -17.11 -12.06 18.69
N VAL A 245 -17.82 -12.78 17.82
CA VAL A 245 -17.24 -13.37 16.60
C VAL A 245 -16.81 -12.30 15.61
N ASP A 246 -17.53 -11.18 15.54
CA ASP A 246 -17.27 -10.09 14.60
C ASP A 246 -16.32 -9.00 15.13
N GLN A 247 -15.87 -9.12 16.38
CA GLN A 247 -14.95 -8.15 16.96
C GLN A 247 -13.54 -8.19 16.35
N GLY A 248 -13.18 -9.31 15.74
CA GLY A 248 -11.91 -9.50 15.04
C GLY A 248 -10.70 -9.19 15.90
N ASN A 249 -9.63 -8.73 15.27
CA ASN A 249 -8.41 -8.33 15.95
C ASN A 249 -8.52 -6.87 16.44
N ALA A 250 -8.95 -6.66 17.67
CA ALA A 250 -9.18 -5.35 18.27
C ALA A 250 -7.93 -4.44 18.26
N GLN A 251 -6.72 -5.03 18.28
CA GLN A 251 -5.46 -4.29 18.31
C GLN A 251 -5.00 -3.85 16.92
N TYR A 252 -5.08 -4.73 15.91
CA TYR A 252 -4.47 -4.52 14.60
C TYR A 252 -5.48 -4.37 13.45
N GLY A 253 -6.77 -4.50 13.68
CA GLY A 253 -7.77 -4.63 12.64
C GLY A 253 -7.69 -5.99 11.95
N ILE A 254 -8.61 -6.27 11.02
CA ILE A 254 -8.64 -7.55 10.31
C ILE A 254 -7.97 -7.41 8.93
N VAL A 255 -8.59 -6.69 8.03
CA VAL A 255 -8.11 -6.39 6.68
C VAL A 255 -8.77 -5.08 6.25
N GLY A 256 -8.11 -4.31 5.38
CA GLY A 256 -8.70 -3.12 4.80
C GLY A 256 -7.95 -1.84 5.20
N GLY A 257 -8.66 -0.78 5.54
CA GLY A 257 -8.06 0.55 5.67
C GLY A 257 -7.91 1.20 4.32
N GLU A 258 -8.88 0.98 3.42
CA GLU A 258 -8.88 1.47 2.06
C GLU A 258 -9.70 2.74 1.90
N CYS A 259 -9.21 3.66 1.09
CA CYS A 259 -9.90 4.89 0.73
C CYS A 259 -10.21 4.95 -0.76
N LEU A 260 -11.25 5.69 -1.12
CA LEU A 260 -11.31 6.44 -2.36
C LEU A 260 -10.61 7.77 -2.10
N THR A 261 -9.63 8.11 -2.94
CA THR A 261 -8.88 9.37 -2.83
C THR A 261 -9.22 10.25 -4.02
N VAL A 262 -9.73 11.45 -3.75
CA VAL A 262 -10.08 12.45 -4.77
C VAL A 262 -9.00 13.53 -4.78
N LEU A 263 -8.59 13.90 -5.97
CA LEU A 263 -7.60 14.94 -6.26
C LEU A 263 -8.30 16.06 -7.03
N GLU A 264 -8.41 17.23 -6.41
CA GLU A 264 -9.08 18.40 -6.99
C GLU A 264 -8.04 19.49 -7.26
N ASN A 265 -7.52 19.53 -8.49
CA ASN A 265 -6.52 20.50 -8.93
C ASN A 265 -5.29 20.57 -8.01
N VAL A 266 -4.71 19.42 -7.72
CA VAL A 266 -3.55 19.31 -6.83
C VAL A 266 -2.29 19.74 -7.56
N PHE A 267 -1.59 20.74 -7.02
CA PHE A 267 -0.29 21.17 -7.55
C PHE A 267 0.81 20.21 -7.13
N VAL A 268 1.68 19.86 -8.08
CA VAL A 268 2.83 18.97 -7.88
C VAL A 268 4.06 19.66 -8.47
N PRO A 269 5.05 20.06 -7.67
CA PRO A 269 6.28 20.69 -8.17
C PRO A 269 7.11 19.67 -8.96
N TRP A 270 7.92 20.17 -9.93
CA TRP A 270 8.67 19.30 -10.84
C TRP A 270 9.64 18.34 -10.16
N ASP A 271 10.17 18.66 -9.00
CA ASP A 271 11.04 17.77 -8.21
C ASP A 271 10.32 16.54 -7.64
N ARG A 272 8.98 16.56 -7.64
CA ARG A 272 8.10 15.47 -7.22
C ARG A 272 7.44 14.74 -8.40
N VAL A 273 7.77 15.09 -9.65
CA VAL A 273 7.25 14.46 -10.87
C VAL A 273 8.29 13.51 -11.45
N PHE A 274 7.87 12.26 -11.71
CA PHE A 274 8.74 11.15 -12.14
C PHE A 274 8.33 10.53 -13.47
N MET A 275 7.21 10.95 -14.04
CA MET A 275 6.72 10.67 -15.41
C MET A 275 5.62 11.70 -15.71
N CYS A 276 5.62 12.29 -16.92
CA CYS A 276 4.62 13.27 -17.31
C CYS A 276 4.39 13.27 -18.84
N GLY A 277 3.81 12.22 -19.34
CA GLY A 277 3.46 12.07 -20.77
C GLY A 277 4.23 10.97 -21.50
N GLU A 278 5.17 10.27 -20.84
CA GLU A 278 5.97 9.19 -21.44
C GLU A 278 5.14 7.90 -21.51
N THR A 279 4.14 7.86 -22.39
CA THR A 279 3.13 6.80 -22.53
C THR A 279 3.75 5.42 -22.74
N ALA A 280 4.85 5.33 -23.48
CA ALA A 280 5.57 4.07 -23.75
C ALA A 280 6.04 3.35 -22.45
N PHE A 281 6.27 4.11 -21.38
CA PHE A 281 6.75 3.58 -20.10
C PHE A 281 5.65 3.34 -19.07
N SER A 282 4.43 3.83 -19.30
CA SER A 282 3.31 3.68 -18.36
C SER A 282 2.95 2.21 -18.13
N GLY A 283 2.91 1.39 -19.19
CA GLY A 283 2.69 -0.05 -19.10
C GLY A 283 3.80 -0.79 -18.35
N LEU A 284 5.05 -0.41 -18.59
CA LEU A 284 6.21 -0.98 -17.92
C LEU A 284 6.20 -0.70 -16.41
N LEU A 285 5.80 0.51 -16.00
CA LEU A 285 5.65 0.87 -14.59
C LEU A 285 4.59 -0.01 -13.90
N VAL A 286 3.44 -0.21 -14.54
CA VAL A 286 2.37 -1.08 -14.03
C VAL A 286 2.84 -2.53 -13.90
N GLU A 287 3.54 -3.06 -14.93
CA GLU A 287 4.05 -4.42 -14.92
C GLU A 287 5.06 -4.66 -13.78
N ARG A 288 6.05 -3.77 -13.63
CA ARG A 288 7.06 -3.88 -12.56
C ARG A 288 6.44 -3.77 -11.18
N PHE A 289 5.55 -2.82 -10.98
CA PHE A 289 4.80 -2.73 -9.74
C PHE A 289 4.05 -4.03 -9.46
N ALA A 290 3.34 -4.58 -10.44
CA ALA A 290 2.59 -5.83 -10.28
C ALA A 290 3.52 -7.01 -9.94
N CYS A 291 4.70 -7.11 -10.56
CA CYS A 291 5.68 -8.14 -10.25
C CYS A 291 6.17 -8.07 -8.81
N TYR A 292 6.58 -6.88 -8.34
CA TYR A 292 7.02 -6.69 -6.95
C TYR A 292 5.88 -6.94 -5.95
N HIS A 293 4.68 -6.46 -6.25
CA HIS A 293 3.54 -6.56 -5.33
C HIS A 293 2.99 -7.99 -5.23
N ARG A 294 2.94 -8.74 -6.33
CA ARG A 294 2.52 -10.15 -6.32
C ARG A 294 3.49 -11.04 -5.54
N ALA A 295 4.78 -10.78 -5.58
CA ALA A 295 5.77 -11.48 -4.78
C ALA A 295 5.51 -11.36 -3.26
N ASN A 296 4.86 -10.27 -2.82
CA ASN A 296 4.50 -10.10 -1.42
C ASN A 296 3.52 -11.15 -0.91
N TYR A 297 2.65 -11.65 -1.77
CA TYR A 297 1.65 -12.65 -1.35
C TYR A 297 2.29 -13.94 -0.85
N GLY A 298 3.46 -14.31 -1.39
CA GLY A 298 4.27 -15.40 -0.86
C GLY A 298 4.74 -15.19 0.59
N GLY A 299 4.87 -13.93 1.02
CA GLY A 299 5.18 -13.57 2.41
C GLY A 299 3.92 -13.32 3.24
N CYS A 300 3.19 -12.23 2.95
CA CYS A 300 2.11 -11.76 3.82
C CYS A 300 0.95 -12.74 3.93
N LYS A 301 0.49 -13.35 2.82
CA LYS A 301 -0.61 -14.32 2.86
C LYS A 301 -0.19 -15.59 3.58
N SER A 302 1.02 -16.09 3.35
CA SER A 302 1.55 -17.24 4.09
C SER A 302 1.64 -16.97 5.58
N GLY A 303 2.09 -15.78 5.99
CA GLY A 303 2.16 -15.42 7.40
C GLY A 303 0.80 -15.37 8.10
N VAL A 304 -0.22 -14.79 7.45
CA VAL A 304 -1.60 -14.83 7.97
C VAL A 304 -2.13 -16.27 8.00
N SER A 305 -1.86 -17.07 6.97
CA SER A 305 -2.27 -18.48 6.93
C SER A 305 -1.64 -19.30 8.05
N ASP A 306 -0.37 -19.04 8.41
CA ASP A 306 0.29 -19.69 9.54
C ASP A 306 -0.49 -19.45 10.85
N VAL A 307 -1.00 -18.23 11.07
CA VAL A 307 -1.82 -17.90 12.24
C VAL A 307 -3.14 -18.67 12.23
N VAL A 308 -3.83 -18.69 11.09
CA VAL A 308 -5.10 -19.42 10.94
C VAL A 308 -4.91 -20.93 11.14
N ILE A 309 -3.87 -21.51 10.55
CA ILE A 309 -3.51 -22.93 10.72
C ILE A 309 -3.19 -23.23 12.20
N GLY A 310 -2.42 -22.34 12.84
CA GLY A 310 -2.10 -22.47 14.27
C GLY A 310 -3.36 -22.45 15.16
N ALA A 311 -4.27 -21.50 14.90
CA ALA A 311 -5.55 -21.42 15.60
C ALA A 311 -6.40 -22.68 15.40
N ALA A 312 -6.52 -23.16 14.16
CA ALA A 312 -7.24 -24.41 13.85
C ALA A 312 -6.60 -25.62 14.56
N ALA A 313 -5.27 -25.68 14.64
CA ALA A 313 -4.58 -26.76 15.35
C ALA A 313 -4.83 -26.72 16.87
N LEU A 314 -4.92 -25.52 17.48
CA LEU A 314 -5.29 -25.36 18.88
C LEU A 314 -6.75 -25.75 19.18
N MET A 315 -7.64 -25.49 18.20
CA MET A 315 -9.07 -25.86 18.30
C MET A 315 -9.33 -27.33 17.94
N ARG A 316 -8.30 -28.09 17.63
CA ARG A 316 -8.44 -29.49 17.20
C ARG A 316 -9.17 -30.32 18.25
N PRO A 317 -10.30 -30.99 17.88
CA PRO A 317 -11.04 -31.85 18.82
C PRO A 317 -10.15 -32.95 19.38
N SER A 318 -10.52 -33.47 20.55
CA SER A 318 -9.86 -34.63 21.13
C SER A 318 -9.80 -35.80 20.14
N LYS A 319 -8.83 -36.69 20.29
CA LYS A 319 -8.68 -37.85 19.37
C LYS A 319 -9.94 -38.65 19.19
N SER A 320 -10.74 -38.80 20.26
CA SER A 320 -12.03 -39.48 20.22
C SER A 320 -13.08 -38.81 19.33
N VAL A 321 -13.15 -37.48 19.35
CA VAL A 321 -14.04 -36.69 18.46
C VAL A 321 -13.59 -36.78 17.02
N GLN A 322 -12.27 -36.71 16.75
CA GLN A 322 -11.69 -36.85 15.42
C GLN A 322 -12.01 -38.23 14.81
N ASP A 323 -11.89 -39.29 15.61
CA ASP A 323 -12.21 -40.66 15.16
C ASP A 323 -13.70 -40.81 14.82
N MET A 324 -14.59 -40.14 15.57
CA MET A 324 -16.04 -40.11 15.27
C MET A 324 -16.36 -39.34 13.99
N GLU A 325 -15.75 -38.17 13.81
CA GLU A 325 -15.90 -37.37 12.57
C GLU A 325 -15.34 -38.11 11.35
N LEU A 326 -14.17 -38.71 11.47
CA LEU A 326 -13.57 -39.50 10.40
C LEU A 326 -14.42 -40.70 10.01
N LYS A 327 -15.03 -41.41 10.99
CA LYS A 327 -15.97 -42.50 10.76
C LYS A 327 -17.22 -41.99 10.04
N SER A 328 -17.75 -40.82 10.47
CA SER A 328 -18.93 -40.20 9.85
C SER A 328 -18.63 -39.79 8.39
N LEU A 329 -17.47 -39.14 8.14
CA LEU A 329 -17.05 -38.77 6.80
C LEU A 329 -16.83 -40.00 5.91
N LYS A 330 -16.18 -41.03 6.41
CA LYS A 330 -15.99 -42.30 5.66
C LYS A 330 -17.32 -42.95 5.32
N LYS A 331 -18.30 -42.91 6.22
CA LYS A 331 -19.66 -43.40 5.95
C LYS A 331 -20.38 -42.58 4.89
N LYS A 332 -20.27 -41.23 4.97
CA LYS A 332 -20.94 -40.29 4.06
C LYS A 332 -20.36 -40.32 2.64
N TYR A 333 -19.05 -40.62 2.48
CA TYR A 333 -18.32 -40.57 1.20
C TYR A 333 -17.84 -41.94 0.72
N LYS A 334 -18.36 -43.03 1.31
CA LYS A 334 -17.95 -44.40 1.01
C LYS A 334 -18.00 -44.76 -0.48
N ASP A 335 -18.92 -44.13 -1.21
CA ASP A 335 -19.19 -44.42 -2.62
C ASP A 335 -18.76 -43.29 -3.57
N LYS A 336 -18.08 -42.27 -3.11
CA LYS A 336 -17.54 -41.19 -3.97
C LYS A 336 -16.07 -41.45 -4.28
N LYS A 337 -15.81 -41.92 -5.51
CA LYS A 337 -14.45 -41.85 -6.07
C LYS A 337 -14.13 -40.37 -6.29
N PHE A 338 -13.16 -39.86 -5.57
CA PHE A 338 -12.52 -38.57 -5.92
C PHE A 338 -11.70 -38.82 -7.19
N ALA A 339 -12.13 -38.21 -8.31
CA ALA A 339 -11.35 -38.14 -9.54
C ALA A 339 -10.25 -37.09 -9.40
#